data_d4b1be73eed32f80cd3228f220bb5611
#
_entry.id   d4b1be73eed32f80cd3228f220bb5611
#
_cell.length_a   1.000
_cell.length_b   1.000
_cell.length_c   1.000
_cell.angle_alpha   90.00
_cell.angle_beta   90.00
_cell.angle_gamma   90.00
#
_symmetry.space_group_name_H-M   'P 1'
#
loop_
_entity.id
_entity.type
_entity.pdbx_description
1 polymer ?
#
loop_
_entity_poly.entity_id
_entity_poly.type
_entity_poly.pdbx_seq_one_letter_code
_entity_poly.pdbx_strand_id
1 'polypeptide(L)'
;MNLRSLPAAALAAALLCAPHSFAVSAPAPKDSTSAIPRPVFPAELPQEKNVDAKLAAGLHFALPAPHLDILPVPGPAATEVTILGEPIASEEQMLAYLLARNPKPKLTGTPKELVHAYYEEAEHEGIRPDVALAQAYKETGFFAYGGDVDWRQNNFCGLGATGNGAKGLSFPDMRTGARAHIQHLLAYASTTPPKSPIVDPRYDLLRTKRPDVFGKLTRWVQLNGVWAVPGTTYGQGILAIRDRAALPDGSDISLHAANARIMQAADADGYIYRGLVYLHRSDLLAARADFTAAQKRNTRRPEPYLGIALTHTAEGSTKEARRAYEAYLKLAPDDAGARYNYGLTLLAENAAAKAIPVLRDAIHRDAANADAQNALAVALIHTRDYTGAWKTLAGAAAIAPANTDILVNQILLQACLKDISDKKGKKK
;
A
#
# COMPACT_ATOMS: atom_id res chain seq x y z
N MET A 1 -30.81 10.60 28.25
CA MET A 1 -30.71 9.19 27.85
C MET A 1 -29.24 8.85 27.75
N ASN A 2 -28.76 7.92 28.56
CA ASN A 2 -27.33 7.62 28.73
C ASN A 2 -26.74 6.97 27.49
N LEU A 3 -25.66 7.54 26.96
CA LEU A 3 -24.81 7.04 25.85
C LEU A 3 -23.99 5.75 26.18
N ARG A 4 -24.57 4.86 27.02
CA ARG A 4 -23.83 3.71 27.57
C ARG A 4 -24.02 2.39 26.80
N SER A 5 -24.67 2.35 25.64
CA SER A 5 -24.87 1.07 24.95
C SER A 5 -25.05 1.21 23.44
N LEU A 6 -23.99 1.54 22.71
CA LEU A 6 -23.82 0.93 21.40
C LEU A 6 -22.76 -0.16 21.57
N PRO A 7 -23.06 -1.42 21.21
CA PRO A 7 -22.10 -2.49 21.36
C PRO A 7 -20.91 -2.27 20.40
N ALA A 8 -19.71 -2.56 20.88
CA ALA A 8 -18.47 -2.55 20.10
C ALA A 8 -18.57 -3.32 18.76
N ALA A 9 -19.54 -4.22 18.66
CA ALA A 9 -19.91 -4.95 17.44
C ALA A 9 -20.42 -4.07 16.28
N ALA A 10 -20.98 -2.88 16.55
CA ALA A 10 -21.47 -2.02 15.47
C ALA A 10 -20.34 -1.25 14.77
N LEU A 11 -19.25 -0.95 15.49
CA LEU A 11 -18.04 -0.35 14.89
C LEU A 11 -17.26 -1.41 14.10
N ALA A 12 -17.18 -2.65 14.61
CA ALA A 12 -16.56 -3.77 13.93
C ALA A 12 -17.32 -4.21 12.67
N ALA A 13 -18.66 -4.14 12.67
CA ALA A 13 -19.48 -4.50 11.50
C ALA A 13 -19.37 -3.49 10.35
N ALA A 14 -19.13 -2.21 10.63
CA ALA A 14 -18.87 -1.20 9.59
C ALA A 14 -17.49 -1.38 8.93
N LEU A 15 -16.52 -2.00 9.63
CA LEU A 15 -15.18 -2.30 9.13
C LEU A 15 -15.12 -3.58 8.26
N LEU A 16 -16.13 -4.46 8.34
CA LEU A 16 -16.12 -5.78 7.67
C LEU A 16 -16.86 -5.80 6.32
N CYS A 17 -17.54 -4.73 5.91
CA CYS A 17 -18.41 -4.73 4.71
C CYS A 17 -18.01 -3.75 3.60
N ALA A 18 -16.80 -3.19 3.58
CA ALA A 18 -16.32 -2.43 2.43
C ALA A 18 -15.62 -3.37 1.45
N PRO A 19 -16.14 -3.57 0.21
CA PRO A 19 -15.38 -4.27 -0.81
C PRO A 19 -14.16 -3.43 -1.17
N HIS A 20 -12.98 -4.02 -1.11
CA HIS A 20 -11.72 -3.41 -1.54
C HIS A 20 -11.79 -3.16 -3.05
N SER A 21 -12.22 -1.97 -3.45
CA SER A 21 -12.10 -1.52 -4.84
C SER A 21 -10.70 -0.99 -5.04
N PHE A 22 -9.82 -1.83 -5.56
CA PHE A 22 -8.63 -1.35 -6.24
C PHE A 22 -9.08 -0.47 -7.40
N ALA A 23 -8.84 0.82 -7.31
CA ALA A 23 -9.08 1.75 -8.39
C ALA A 23 -8.12 1.48 -9.55
N VAL A 24 -8.50 0.55 -10.41
CA VAL A 24 -8.07 0.56 -11.80
C VAL A 24 -8.83 1.72 -12.43
N SER A 25 -8.12 2.72 -12.93
CA SER A 25 -8.73 3.82 -13.70
C SER A 25 -9.41 3.23 -14.93
N ALA A 26 -10.71 2.98 -14.82
CA ALA A 26 -11.57 2.73 -15.95
C ALA A 26 -11.94 4.08 -16.60
N PRO A 27 -12.07 4.15 -17.94
CA PRO A 27 -12.51 5.36 -18.59
C PRO A 27 -13.92 5.73 -18.10
N ALA A 28 -14.14 7.03 -17.85
CA ALA A 28 -15.39 7.57 -17.37
C ALA A 28 -16.57 7.14 -18.26
N PRO A 29 -17.69 6.65 -17.68
CA PRO A 29 -18.91 6.42 -18.44
C PRO A 29 -19.49 7.77 -18.89
N LYS A 30 -19.82 7.85 -20.17
CA LYS A 30 -20.55 8.97 -20.74
C LYS A 30 -22.03 8.91 -20.30
N ASP A 31 -22.46 10.00 -19.69
CA ASP A 31 -23.82 10.52 -19.54
C ASP A 31 -25.01 9.57 -19.43
N SER A 32 -25.63 9.57 -18.25
CA SER A 32 -27.03 9.99 -18.00
C SER A 32 -27.46 9.60 -16.59
N THR A 33 -27.33 10.50 -15.63
CA THR A 33 -28.09 10.40 -14.38
C THR A 33 -28.42 11.81 -13.92
N SER A 34 -29.69 12.02 -13.61
CA SER A 34 -30.18 13.20 -12.93
C SER A 34 -29.30 13.55 -11.74
N ALA A 35 -28.44 14.54 -11.92
CA ALA A 35 -27.57 15.01 -10.84
C ALA A 35 -28.47 15.54 -9.73
N ILE A 36 -28.45 14.87 -8.56
CA ILE A 36 -28.95 15.48 -7.33
C ILE A 36 -28.23 16.82 -7.20
N PRO A 37 -28.93 17.96 -7.16
CA PRO A 37 -28.26 19.25 -7.06
C PRO A 37 -27.40 19.26 -5.82
N ARG A 38 -26.09 19.45 -5.99
CA ARG A 38 -25.16 19.56 -4.88
C ARG A 38 -25.59 20.74 -4.01
N PRO A 39 -25.74 20.59 -2.69
CA PRO A 39 -26.07 21.72 -1.84
C PRO A 39 -24.95 22.77 -1.97
N VAL A 40 -25.32 23.99 -2.35
CA VAL A 40 -24.39 25.11 -2.35
C VAL A 40 -24.30 25.62 -0.91
N PHE A 41 -23.16 25.38 -0.27
CA PHE A 41 -22.89 25.87 1.07
C PHE A 41 -22.42 27.32 1.00
N PRO A 42 -22.93 28.22 1.89
CA PRO A 42 -22.48 29.61 1.94
C PRO A 42 -20.98 29.66 2.33
N ALA A 43 -20.23 30.55 1.69
CA ALA A 43 -18.81 30.75 1.96
C ALA A 43 -18.54 31.25 3.40
N GLU A 44 -19.54 31.92 4.01
CA GLU A 44 -19.44 32.44 5.36
C GLU A 44 -20.57 31.91 6.26
N LEU A 45 -20.24 31.66 7.52
CA LEU A 45 -21.24 31.27 8.53
C LEU A 45 -22.12 32.45 8.92
N PRO A 46 -23.45 32.24 9.08
CA PRO A 46 -24.27 33.16 9.85
C PRO A 46 -23.74 33.21 11.28
N GLN A 47 -23.65 34.43 11.84
CA GLN A 47 -22.98 34.75 13.11
C GLN A 47 -23.12 33.69 14.23
N GLU A 48 -21.99 33.33 14.87
CA GLU A 48 -21.81 32.32 15.91
C GLU A 48 -22.76 32.40 17.11
N LYS A 49 -23.35 33.58 17.36
CA LYS A 49 -24.23 33.82 18.52
C LYS A 49 -25.52 32.98 18.54
N ASN A 50 -25.75 32.16 17.55
CA ASN A 50 -27.04 31.53 17.30
C ASN A 50 -27.02 30.01 17.12
N VAL A 51 -25.94 29.31 17.51
CA VAL A 51 -25.93 27.84 17.41
C VAL A 51 -26.72 27.21 18.56
N ASP A 52 -27.68 26.37 18.25
CA ASP A 52 -28.38 25.57 19.27
C ASP A 52 -27.47 24.44 19.74
N ALA A 53 -26.73 24.70 20.83
CA ALA A 53 -25.81 23.73 21.41
C ALA A 53 -26.51 22.44 21.88
N LYS A 54 -27.83 22.47 22.16
CA LYS A 54 -28.61 21.27 22.51
C LYS A 54 -28.88 20.43 21.26
N LEU A 55 -29.18 21.07 20.12
CA LEU A 55 -29.36 20.38 18.85
C LEU A 55 -28.05 19.75 18.38
N ALA A 56 -26.95 20.51 18.43
CA ALA A 56 -25.64 20.00 18.08
C ALA A 56 -25.18 18.82 18.95
N ALA A 57 -25.48 18.85 20.25
CA ALA A 57 -25.14 17.76 21.16
C ALA A 57 -26.01 16.48 20.96
N GLY A 58 -27.17 16.61 20.31
CA GLY A 58 -28.05 15.49 19.96
C GLY A 58 -27.78 14.86 18.59
N LEU A 59 -26.93 15.47 17.76
CA LEU A 59 -26.61 14.97 16.44
C LEU A 59 -25.37 14.07 16.45
N HIS A 60 -25.40 13.04 15.63
CA HIS A 60 -24.27 12.15 15.40
C HIS A 60 -23.55 12.58 14.12
N PHE A 61 -22.41 13.25 14.27
CA PHE A 61 -21.54 13.60 13.15
C PHE A 61 -20.77 12.37 12.68
N ALA A 62 -20.67 12.21 11.36
CA ALA A 62 -19.97 11.09 10.77
C ALA A 62 -18.45 11.21 11.01
N LEU A 63 -17.88 10.19 11.64
CA LEU A 63 -16.43 10.03 11.73
C LEU A 63 -15.94 9.16 10.60
N PRO A 64 -14.87 9.57 9.88
CA PRO A 64 -14.27 8.71 8.87
C PRO A 64 -13.64 7.46 9.50
N ALA A 65 -13.48 6.41 8.69
CA ALA A 65 -12.85 5.18 9.15
C ALA A 65 -11.34 5.35 9.41
N PRO A 66 -10.77 4.61 10.38
CA PRO A 66 -9.33 4.57 10.54
C PRO A 66 -8.65 3.90 9.33
N HIS A 67 -7.47 4.39 8.96
CA HIS A 67 -6.66 3.79 7.90
C HIS A 67 -5.89 2.60 8.50
N LEU A 68 -6.21 1.37 8.10
CA LEU A 68 -5.54 0.16 8.59
C LEU A 68 -4.38 -0.30 7.70
N ASP A 69 -4.26 0.24 6.51
CA ASP A 69 -3.26 -0.09 5.47
C ASP A 69 -2.00 0.79 5.52
N ILE A 70 -1.80 1.55 6.61
CA ILE A 70 -0.67 2.46 6.78
C ILE A 70 0.62 1.78 7.25
N LEU A 71 0.57 0.50 7.65
CA LEU A 71 1.76 -0.20 8.11
C LEU A 71 2.62 -0.63 6.91
N PRO A 72 3.87 -0.15 6.81
CA PRO A 72 4.74 -0.51 5.70
C PRO A 72 5.14 -1.99 5.76
N VAL A 73 5.19 -2.63 4.59
CA VAL A 73 5.73 -3.99 4.46
C VAL A 73 7.24 -3.93 4.68
N PRO A 74 7.81 -4.77 5.56
CA PRO A 74 9.25 -4.76 5.81
C PRO A 74 10.05 -5.15 4.57
N GLY A 75 11.10 -4.39 4.31
CA GLY A 75 12.02 -4.68 3.20
C GLY A 75 13.10 -3.61 3.07
N PRO A 76 14.20 -3.91 2.36
CA PRO A 76 15.24 -2.93 2.10
C PRO A 76 14.72 -1.82 1.17
N ALA A 77 15.27 -0.60 1.32
CA ALA A 77 15.00 0.47 0.37
C ALA A 77 15.35 0.04 -1.05
N ALA A 78 14.62 0.52 -2.07
CA ALA A 78 14.82 0.14 -3.47
C ALA A 78 16.27 0.34 -3.95
N THR A 79 16.95 1.38 -3.44
CA THR A 79 18.36 1.68 -3.74
C THR A 79 19.34 0.66 -3.17
N GLU A 80 18.92 -0.18 -2.23
CA GLU A 80 19.75 -1.15 -1.51
C GLU A 80 19.52 -2.58 -1.97
N VAL A 81 18.46 -2.84 -2.75
CA VAL A 81 18.15 -4.19 -3.22
C VAL A 81 19.23 -4.68 -4.18
N THR A 82 19.95 -5.70 -3.75
CA THR A 82 21.02 -6.34 -4.53
C THR A 82 20.45 -7.30 -5.60
N ILE A 83 21.20 -7.54 -6.67
CA ILE A 83 20.86 -8.56 -7.68
C ILE A 83 21.00 -9.96 -7.10
N LEU A 84 22.10 -10.19 -6.36
CA LEU A 84 22.29 -11.42 -5.58
C LEU A 84 21.48 -11.38 -4.29
N GLY A 85 20.96 -12.53 -3.83
CA GLY A 85 20.29 -12.68 -2.53
C GLY A 85 19.00 -13.49 -2.59
N GLU A 86 18.31 -13.53 -1.45
CA GLU A 86 17.09 -14.32 -1.26
C GLU A 86 15.81 -13.58 -1.70
N PRO A 87 14.78 -14.31 -2.19
CA PRO A 87 13.50 -13.72 -2.53
C PRO A 87 12.74 -13.22 -1.31
N ILE A 88 11.86 -12.24 -1.51
CA ILE A 88 10.83 -11.85 -0.53
C ILE A 88 9.42 -12.29 -0.95
N ALA A 89 9.19 -12.48 -2.25
CA ALA A 89 7.97 -13.08 -2.78
C ALA A 89 8.17 -14.57 -3.03
N SER A 90 7.19 -15.41 -2.70
CA SER A 90 7.22 -16.84 -3.02
C SER A 90 6.83 -17.12 -4.48
N GLU A 91 7.11 -18.34 -4.96
CA GLU A 91 6.66 -18.80 -6.28
C GLU A 91 5.16 -18.61 -6.46
N GLU A 92 4.38 -19.00 -5.44
CA GLU A 92 2.92 -18.93 -5.49
C GLU A 92 2.44 -17.47 -5.56
N GLN A 93 3.09 -16.55 -4.84
CA GLN A 93 2.77 -15.12 -4.90
C GLN A 93 3.08 -14.54 -6.28
N MET A 94 4.24 -14.85 -6.85
CA MET A 94 4.62 -14.40 -8.19
C MET A 94 3.68 -14.97 -9.26
N LEU A 95 3.32 -16.26 -9.17
CA LEU A 95 2.36 -16.89 -10.07
C LEU A 95 0.96 -16.27 -9.96
N ALA A 96 0.46 -16.09 -8.75
CA ALA A 96 -0.84 -15.47 -8.50
C ALA A 96 -0.88 -14.04 -9.06
N TYR A 97 0.20 -13.27 -8.86
CA TYR A 97 0.30 -11.91 -9.37
C TYR A 97 0.34 -11.87 -10.91
N LEU A 98 1.08 -12.79 -11.56
CA LEU A 98 1.05 -12.94 -13.01
C LEU A 98 -0.36 -13.19 -13.53
N LEU A 99 -1.05 -14.20 -12.98
CA LEU A 99 -2.37 -14.61 -13.46
C LEU A 99 -3.45 -13.55 -13.19
N ALA A 100 -3.30 -12.76 -12.15
CA ALA A 100 -4.17 -11.60 -11.90
C ALA A 100 -3.98 -10.49 -12.94
N ARG A 101 -2.77 -10.33 -13.50
CA ARG A 101 -2.45 -9.32 -14.54
C ARG A 101 -2.71 -9.81 -15.95
N ASN A 102 -2.42 -11.06 -16.20
CA ASN A 102 -2.64 -11.72 -17.49
C ASN A 102 -3.13 -13.16 -17.25
N PRO A 103 -4.44 -13.40 -17.30
CA PRO A 103 -4.99 -14.75 -17.08
C PRO A 103 -4.60 -15.79 -18.14
N LYS A 104 -4.08 -15.35 -19.29
CA LYS A 104 -3.71 -16.19 -20.42
C LYS A 104 -2.35 -15.77 -20.99
N PRO A 105 -1.25 -15.94 -20.25
CA PRO A 105 0.07 -15.58 -20.73
C PRO A 105 0.49 -16.48 -21.91
N LYS A 106 1.14 -15.89 -22.91
CA LYS A 106 1.63 -16.60 -24.07
C LYS A 106 2.98 -17.23 -23.74
N LEU A 107 2.99 -18.54 -23.54
CA LEU A 107 4.15 -19.35 -23.16
C LEU A 107 4.18 -20.65 -23.96
N THR A 108 5.36 -21.28 -24.05
CA THR A 108 5.53 -22.60 -24.68
C THR A 108 5.18 -23.76 -23.72
N GLY A 109 4.96 -23.46 -22.44
CA GLY A 109 4.50 -24.35 -21.38
C GLY A 109 3.55 -23.62 -20.45
N THR A 110 3.41 -24.09 -19.20
CA THR A 110 2.52 -23.50 -18.22
C THR A 110 3.17 -22.33 -17.47
N PRO A 111 2.38 -21.36 -16.99
CA PRO A 111 2.88 -20.29 -16.11
C PRO A 111 3.60 -20.83 -14.87
N LYS A 112 3.10 -21.91 -14.27
CA LYS A 112 3.70 -22.52 -13.09
C LYS A 112 5.10 -23.08 -13.39
N GLU A 113 5.27 -23.76 -14.53
CA GLU A 113 6.59 -24.29 -14.95
C GLU A 113 7.60 -23.16 -15.16
N LEU A 114 7.18 -22.03 -15.76
CA LEU A 114 8.07 -20.88 -15.96
C LEU A 114 8.49 -20.26 -14.63
N VAL A 115 7.54 -19.99 -13.73
CA VAL A 115 7.82 -19.42 -12.41
C VAL A 115 8.79 -20.32 -11.65
N HIS A 116 8.52 -21.63 -11.60
CA HIS A 116 9.38 -22.62 -10.97
C HIS A 116 10.80 -22.64 -11.59
N ALA A 117 10.90 -22.61 -12.93
CA ALA A 117 12.20 -22.57 -13.59
C ALA A 117 13.02 -21.31 -13.21
N TYR A 118 12.37 -20.14 -13.06
CA TYR A 118 13.05 -18.94 -12.60
C TYR A 118 13.59 -19.09 -11.17
N TYR A 119 12.80 -19.68 -10.27
CA TYR A 119 13.24 -19.87 -8.87
C TYR A 119 14.39 -20.85 -8.79
N GLU A 120 14.30 -22.03 -9.42
CA GLU A 120 15.40 -23.01 -9.40
C GLU A 120 16.68 -22.46 -10.04
N GLU A 121 16.62 -21.86 -11.23
CA GLU A 121 17.81 -21.35 -11.93
C GLU A 121 18.43 -20.15 -11.19
N ALA A 122 17.62 -19.27 -10.61
CA ALA A 122 18.11 -18.11 -9.92
C ALA A 122 18.71 -18.46 -8.54
N GLU A 123 18.05 -19.30 -7.75
CA GLU A 123 18.56 -19.77 -6.47
C GLU A 123 19.87 -20.55 -6.64
N HIS A 124 19.97 -21.37 -7.69
CA HIS A 124 21.20 -22.09 -8.01
C HIS A 124 22.38 -21.13 -8.21
N GLU A 125 22.16 -20.01 -8.90
CA GLU A 125 23.21 -19.01 -9.18
C GLU A 125 23.33 -17.94 -8.08
N GLY A 126 22.41 -17.91 -7.10
CA GLY A 126 22.37 -16.94 -6.00
C GLY A 126 21.76 -15.59 -6.39
N ILE A 127 21.01 -15.54 -7.49
CA ILE A 127 20.24 -14.38 -7.95
C ILE A 127 18.89 -14.35 -7.22
N ARG A 128 18.32 -13.17 -6.95
CA ARG A 128 16.94 -13.03 -6.43
C ARG A 128 15.91 -13.44 -7.47
N PRO A 129 15.24 -14.61 -7.32
CA PRO A 129 14.33 -15.13 -8.33
C PRO A 129 13.12 -14.23 -8.57
N ASP A 130 12.55 -13.71 -7.49
CA ASP A 130 11.36 -12.85 -7.51
C ASP A 130 11.59 -11.55 -8.30
N VAL A 131 12.76 -10.95 -8.19
CA VAL A 131 13.10 -9.72 -8.92
C VAL A 131 13.47 -10.02 -10.37
N ALA A 132 14.20 -11.10 -10.63
CA ALA A 132 14.50 -11.54 -12.00
C ALA A 132 13.20 -11.86 -12.78
N LEU A 133 12.26 -12.54 -12.14
CA LEU A 133 10.95 -12.83 -12.74
C LEU A 133 10.10 -11.54 -12.90
N ALA A 134 10.17 -10.60 -11.97
CA ALA A 134 9.53 -9.30 -12.10
C ALA A 134 10.09 -8.50 -13.29
N GLN A 135 11.39 -8.64 -13.58
CA GLN A 135 11.99 -8.10 -14.81
C GLN A 135 11.40 -8.76 -16.06
N ALA A 136 11.29 -10.08 -16.09
CA ALA A 136 10.65 -10.79 -17.20
C ALA A 136 9.20 -10.33 -17.42
N TYR A 137 8.43 -10.11 -16.34
CA TYR A 137 7.07 -9.54 -16.43
C TYR A 137 7.08 -8.16 -17.08
N LYS A 138 8.04 -7.31 -16.70
CA LYS A 138 8.18 -5.97 -17.27
C LYS A 138 8.54 -6.01 -18.75
N GLU A 139 9.54 -6.79 -19.14
CA GLU A 139 10.08 -6.87 -20.51
C GLU A 139 9.08 -7.45 -21.51
N THR A 140 8.24 -8.40 -21.06
CA THR A 140 7.27 -9.09 -21.92
C THR A 140 5.84 -8.55 -21.81
N GLY A 141 5.62 -7.53 -20.97
CA GLY A 141 4.27 -7.06 -20.65
C GLY A 141 3.42 -8.16 -20.01
N PHE A 142 3.95 -8.85 -18.98
CA PHE A 142 3.32 -10.00 -18.35
C PHE A 142 3.01 -11.14 -19.36
N PHE A 143 3.96 -11.40 -20.24
CA PHE A 143 3.86 -12.39 -21.33
C PHE A 143 2.65 -12.17 -22.27
N ALA A 144 2.21 -10.93 -22.43
CA ALA A 144 1.30 -10.55 -23.50
C ALA A 144 2.03 -10.40 -24.84
N TYR A 145 3.29 -10.00 -24.75
CA TYR A 145 4.15 -9.64 -25.89
C TYR A 145 3.51 -8.54 -26.78
N GLY A 146 4.16 -8.12 -27.80
CA GLY A 146 3.68 -7.06 -28.71
C GLY A 146 4.81 -6.25 -29.35
N GLY A 147 6.07 -6.55 -28.94
CA GLY A 147 7.29 -6.01 -29.52
C GLY A 147 7.93 -6.96 -30.52
N ASP A 148 9.25 -6.79 -30.72
CA ASP A 148 10.03 -7.53 -31.70
C ASP A 148 10.26 -9.02 -31.33
N VAL A 149 10.14 -9.38 -30.03
CA VAL A 149 10.33 -10.75 -29.53
C VAL A 149 9.01 -11.52 -29.60
N ASP A 150 9.04 -12.70 -30.22
CA ASP A 150 7.90 -13.65 -30.24
C ASP A 150 7.96 -14.57 -29.02
N TRP A 151 6.80 -14.89 -28.43
CA TRP A 151 6.69 -15.74 -27.25
C TRP A 151 7.29 -17.15 -27.42
N ARG A 152 7.34 -17.68 -28.66
CA ARG A 152 7.92 -18.98 -28.99
C ARG A 152 9.44 -19.01 -28.88
N GLN A 153 10.07 -17.84 -28.79
CA GLN A 153 11.53 -17.72 -28.64
C GLN A 153 12.01 -18.06 -27.23
N ASN A 154 11.11 -18.18 -26.23
CA ASN A 154 11.47 -18.35 -24.81
C ASN A 154 12.48 -17.30 -24.31
N ASN A 155 12.43 -16.10 -24.88
CA ASN A 155 13.31 -14.99 -24.56
C ASN A 155 12.53 -13.99 -23.70
N PHE A 156 12.74 -14.05 -22.40
CA PHE A 156 11.92 -13.35 -21.42
C PHE A 156 12.45 -11.96 -21.02
N CYS A 157 13.60 -11.58 -21.53
CA CYS A 157 14.26 -10.32 -21.19
C CYS A 157 14.82 -9.56 -22.39
N GLY A 158 14.41 -9.95 -23.62
CA GLY A 158 14.80 -9.24 -24.84
C GLY A 158 16.27 -9.44 -25.24
N LEU A 159 16.93 -10.52 -24.82
CA LEU A 159 18.33 -10.77 -25.19
C LEU A 159 18.52 -10.74 -26.70
N GLY A 160 19.43 -9.88 -27.18
CA GLY A 160 19.77 -9.72 -28.61
C GLY A 160 18.74 -8.94 -29.43
N ALA A 161 17.62 -8.49 -28.83
CA ALA A 161 16.71 -7.56 -29.48
C ALA A 161 17.31 -6.14 -29.44
N THR A 162 17.59 -5.57 -30.59
CA THR A 162 18.22 -4.23 -30.70
C THR A 162 17.27 -3.18 -31.27
N GLY A 163 15.98 -3.50 -31.33
CA GLY A 163 14.98 -2.67 -31.99
C GLY A 163 14.98 -2.81 -33.53
N ASN A 164 14.16 -2.01 -34.21
CA ASN A 164 14.03 -1.99 -35.67
C ASN A 164 13.73 -3.37 -36.31
N GLY A 165 12.91 -4.20 -35.61
CA GLY A 165 12.51 -5.51 -36.09
C GLY A 165 13.51 -6.65 -35.83
N ALA A 166 14.58 -6.41 -35.08
CA ALA A 166 15.52 -7.46 -34.67
C ALA A 166 14.84 -8.36 -33.60
N LYS A 167 14.53 -9.59 -34.00
CA LYS A 167 13.75 -10.55 -33.19
C LYS A 167 14.44 -11.03 -31.91
N GLY A 168 15.70 -10.71 -31.68
CA GLY A 168 16.46 -11.21 -30.54
C GLY A 168 16.81 -12.70 -30.64
N LEU A 169 17.28 -13.27 -29.54
CA LEU A 169 17.71 -14.67 -29.45
C LEU A 169 16.52 -15.60 -29.19
N SER A 170 16.70 -16.89 -29.55
CA SER A 170 15.69 -17.94 -29.25
C SER A 170 16.34 -19.04 -28.43
N PHE A 171 15.58 -19.58 -27.46
CA PHE A 171 16.01 -20.66 -26.60
C PHE A 171 15.10 -21.89 -26.79
N PRO A 172 15.61 -23.12 -26.63
CA PRO A 172 14.87 -24.34 -26.98
C PRO A 172 13.64 -24.55 -26.09
N ASP A 173 13.70 -24.12 -24.84
CA ASP A 173 12.62 -24.28 -23.84
C ASP A 173 12.63 -23.12 -22.84
N MET A 174 11.59 -23.05 -21.99
CA MET A 174 11.42 -21.98 -21.00
C MET A 174 12.52 -21.98 -19.94
N ARG A 175 12.98 -23.15 -19.50
CA ARG A 175 14.04 -23.28 -18.49
C ARG A 175 15.35 -22.71 -19.03
N THR A 176 15.72 -23.06 -20.27
CA THR A 176 16.92 -22.53 -20.92
C THR A 176 16.84 -21.01 -21.10
N GLY A 177 15.66 -20.49 -21.47
CA GLY A 177 15.44 -19.05 -21.57
C GLY A 177 15.55 -18.33 -20.21
N ALA A 178 14.99 -18.91 -19.15
CA ALA A 178 15.13 -18.40 -17.79
C ALA A 178 16.61 -18.42 -17.35
N ARG A 179 17.32 -19.53 -17.56
CA ARG A 179 18.77 -19.66 -17.27
C ARG A 179 19.59 -18.60 -18.00
N ALA A 180 19.32 -18.37 -19.28
CA ALA A 180 20.03 -17.34 -20.04
C ALA A 180 19.84 -15.94 -19.44
N HIS A 181 18.62 -15.62 -19.01
CA HIS A 181 18.33 -14.37 -18.33
C HIS A 181 19.08 -14.27 -16.99
N ILE A 182 19.03 -15.31 -16.16
CA ILE A 182 19.72 -15.37 -14.86
C ILE A 182 21.23 -15.22 -15.03
N GLN A 183 21.84 -15.91 -16.01
CA GLN A 183 23.26 -15.79 -16.30
C GLN A 183 23.64 -14.39 -16.81
N HIS A 184 22.75 -13.73 -17.56
CA HIS A 184 22.95 -12.34 -17.98
C HIS A 184 22.97 -11.38 -16.79
N LEU A 185 22.07 -11.57 -15.83
CA LEU A 185 22.05 -10.82 -14.57
C LEU A 185 23.32 -11.10 -13.73
N LEU A 186 23.75 -12.37 -13.66
CA LEU A 186 24.97 -12.76 -12.98
C LEU A 186 26.20 -12.07 -13.57
N ALA A 187 26.27 -11.94 -14.91
CA ALA A 187 27.35 -11.24 -15.58
C ALA A 187 27.46 -9.76 -15.18
N TYR A 188 26.36 -9.10 -14.86
CA TYR A 188 26.39 -7.74 -14.29
C TYR A 188 26.82 -7.74 -12.82
N ALA A 189 26.34 -8.71 -12.03
CA ALA A 189 26.44 -8.67 -10.57
C ALA A 189 27.70 -9.31 -10.00
N SER A 190 28.36 -10.23 -10.75
CA SER A 190 29.49 -11.02 -10.26
C SER A 190 30.51 -11.32 -11.35
N THR A 191 31.77 -11.42 -10.95
CA THR A 191 32.86 -11.96 -11.78
C THR A 191 33.03 -13.47 -11.64
N THR A 192 32.34 -14.08 -10.66
CA THR A 192 32.32 -15.54 -10.50
C THR A 192 31.55 -16.17 -11.65
N PRO A 193 32.12 -17.19 -12.33
CA PRO A 193 31.43 -17.88 -13.39
C PRO A 193 30.12 -18.53 -12.94
N PRO A 194 29.14 -18.69 -13.85
CA PRO A 194 27.93 -19.45 -13.54
C PRO A 194 28.26 -20.89 -13.09
N LYS A 195 27.46 -21.41 -12.18
CA LYS A 195 27.56 -22.81 -11.73
C LYS A 195 27.03 -23.80 -12.77
N SER A 196 26.04 -23.36 -13.55
CA SER A 196 25.49 -24.12 -14.68
C SER A 196 26.23 -23.83 -15.99
N PRO A 197 26.21 -24.73 -16.99
CA PRO A 197 26.73 -24.46 -18.32
C PRO A 197 26.13 -23.15 -18.87
N ILE A 198 27.01 -22.33 -19.49
CA ILE A 198 26.61 -21.02 -20.00
C ILE A 198 25.72 -21.23 -21.24
N VAL A 199 24.51 -20.71 -21.17
CA VAL A 199 23.52 -20.68 -22.24
C VAL A 199 23.19 -19.27 -22.72
N ASP A 200 23.63 -18.23 -21.99
CA ASP A 200 23.58 -16.85 -22.43
C ASP A 200 24.70 -16.54 -23.44
N PRO A 201 24.41 -16.35 -24.72
CA PRO A 201 25.45 -16.07 -25.74
C PRO A 201 26.12 -14.71 -25.53
N ARG A 202 25.54 -13.85 -24.69
CA ARG A 202 26.06 -12.51 -24.39
C ARG A 202 26.93 -12.45 -23.15
N TYR A 203 27.03 -13.54 -22.37
CA TYR A 203 27.81 -13.58 -21.13
C TYR A 203 29.27 -13.21 -21.38
N ASP A 204 29.93 -13.90 -22.32
CA ASP A 204 31.34 -13.63 -22.71
C ASP A 204 31.49 -12.29 -23.42
N LEU A 205 30.47 -11.83 -24.13
CA LEU A 205 30.46 -10.52 -24.75
C LEU A 205 30.50 -9.40 -23.71
N LEU A 206 29.70 -9.50 -22.64
CA LEU A 206 29.76 -8.56 -21.52
C LEU A 206 31.17 -8.60 -20.89
N ARG A 207 31.69 -9.77 -20.61
CA ARG A 207 33.00 -9.95 -19.99
C ARG A 207 34.11 -9.30 -20.78
N THR A 208 34.09 -9.43 -22.10
CA THR A 208 35.20 -8.99 -22.99
C THR A 208 35.00 -7.58 -23.52
N LYS A 209 33.77 -7.14 -23.80
CA LYS A 209 33.47 -5.85 -24.45
C LYS A 209 32.93 -4.80 -23.52
N ARG A 210 32.45 -5.19 -22.33
CA ARG A 210 31.88 -4.29 -21.32
C ARG A 210 32.48 -4.52 -19.94
N PRO A 211 33.84 -4.49 -19.81
CA PRO A 211 34.49 -4.65 -18.51
C PRO A 211 34.14 -3.51 -17.53
N ASP A 212 33.57 -2.44 -18.03
CA ASP A 212 33.01 -1.32 -17.23
C ASP A 212 31.81 -1.71 -16.41
N VAL A 213 31.00 -2.71 -16.80
CA VAL A 213 29.80 -3.17 -16.10
C VAL A 213 29.90 -4.63 -15.64
N PHE A 214 30.74 -5.47 -16.24
CA PHE A 214 30.87 -6.87 -15.88
C PHE A 214 31.30 -7.06 -14.43
N GLY A 215 30.46 -7.71 -13.63
CA GLY A 215 30.67 -7.96 -12.21
C GLY A 215 30.61 -6.72 -11.30
N LYS A 216 30.13 -5.58 -11.78
CA LYS A 216 30.18 -4.29 -11.05
C LYS A 216 28.82 -3.72 -10.69
N LEU A 217 27.74 -4.18 -11.28
CA LEU A 217 26.39 -3.71 -11.02
C LEU A 217 25.71 -4.65 -10.02
N THR A 218 25.94 -4.40 -8.73
CA THR A 218 25.48 -5.31 -7.66
C THR A 218 24.04 -5.05 -7.23
N ARG A 219 23.44 -3.90 -7.64
CA ARG A 219 22.10 -3.47 -7.23
C ARG A 219 21.19 -3.27 -8.45
N TRP A 220 19.91 -3.59 -8.30
CA TRP A 220 18.91 -3.47 -9.37
C TRP A 220 18.80 -2.06 -9.96
N VAL A 221 18.89 -1.02 -9.13
CA VAL A 221 18.83 0.38 -9.61
C VAL A 221 20.06 0.79 -10.46
N GLN A 222 21.16 0.06 -10.38
CA GLN A 222 22.34 0.30 -11.23
C GLN A 222 22.14 -0.17 -12.67
N LEU A 223 21.09 -0.94 -12.96
CA LEU A 223 20.68 -1.29 -14.32
C LEU A 223 20.00 -0.12 -15.05
N ASN A 224 19.69 0.97 -14.36
CA ASN A 224 19.14 2.19 -14.96
C ASN A 224 20.13 2.76 -16.00
N GLY A 225 19.65 3.01 -17.23
CA GLY A 225 20.48 3.52 -18.32
C GLY A 225 21.52 2.53 -18.86
N VAL A 226 21.59 1.31 -18.33
CA VAL A 226 22.49 0.22 -18.78
C VAL A 226 21.71 -0.88 -19.48
N TRP A 227 20.71 -1.44 -18.82
CA TRP A 227 19.84 -2.46 -19.42
C TRP A 227 18.86 -1.83 -20.42
N ALA A 228 18.20 -0.76 -20.01
CA ALA A 228 17.27 -0.01 -20.85
C ALA A 228 17.68 1.45 -20.93
N VAL A 229 17.82 2.00 -22.13
CA VAL A 229 18.23 3.39 -22.40
C VAL A 229 17.04 4.16 -22.99
N PRO A 230 16.63 5.32 -22.43
CA PRO A 230 17.23 6.06 -21.31
C PRO A 230 16.89 5.54 -19.90
N GLY A 231 15.91 4.70 -19.69
CA GLY A 231 15.50 3.90 -18.54
C GLY A 231 15.90 4.38 -17.13
N THR A 232 15.73 5.68 -16.80
CA THR A 232 16.21 6.30 -15.55
C THR A 232 15.61 5.74 -14.26
N THR A 233 14.45 5.06 -14.36
CA THR A 233 13.74 4.43 -13.24
C THR A 233 13.47 2.95 -13.51
N TYR A 234 14.27 2.33 -14.36
CA TYR A 234 14.07 0.95 -14.82
C TYR A 234 14.07 -0.06 -13.66
N GLY A 235 15.11 -0.03 -12.83
CA GLY A 235 15.24 -0.91 -11.67
C GLY A 235 14.13 -0.69 -10.64
N GLN A 236 13.77 0.56 -10.35
CA GLN A 236 12.67 0.89 -9.45
C GLN A 236 11.33 0.32 -9.96
N GLY A 237 11.09 0.38 -11.28
CA GLY A 237 9.88 -0.19 -11.88
C GLY A 237 9.80 -1.71 -11.75
N ILE A 238 10.94 -2.43 -11.81
CA ILE A 238 11.00 -3.87 -11.56
C ILE A 238 10.72 -4.19 -10.11
N LEU A 239 11.38 -3.49 -9.18
CA LEU A 239 11.19 -3.67 -7.75
C LEU A 239 9.74 -3.41 -7.34
N ALA A 240 9.08 -2.40 -7.92
CA ALA A 240 7.66 -2.14 -7.67
C ALA A 240 6.73 -3.29 -8.11
N ILE A 241 7.09 -4.05 -9.16
CA ILE A 241 6.35 -5.25 -9.57
C ILE A 241 6.51 -6.34 -8.51
N ARG A 242 7.75 -6.64 -8.09
CA ARG A 242 8.06 -7.61 -7.04
C ARG A 242 7.35 -7.26 -5.73
N ASP A 243 7.42 -5.98 -5.31
CA ASP A 243 6.83 -5.51 -4.05
C ASP A 243 5.32 -5.69 -4.04
N ARG A 244 4.64 -5.43 -5.17
CA ARG A 244 3.20 -5.68 -5.30
C ARG A 244 2.83 -7.17 -5.27
N ALA A 245 3.67 -8.04 -5.84
CA ALA A 245 3.47 -9.48 -5.75
C ALA A 245 3.69 -10.00 -4.32
N ALA A 246 4.62 -9.40 -3.58
CA ALA A 246 4.96 -9.75 -2.20
C ALA A 246 4.03 -9.11 -1.15
N LEU A 247 3.05 -8.29 -1.54
CA LEU A 247 2.16 -7.65 -0.56
C LEU A 247 1.44 -8.70 0.29
N PRO A 248 1.49 -8.56 1.63
CA PRO A 248 0.71 -9.41 2.50
C PRO A 248 -0.78 -9.07 2.32
N ASP A 249 -1.54 -10.05 1.87
CA ASP A 249 -2.99 -10.02 1.86
C ASP A 249 -3.54 -11.10 2.80
N GLY A 250 -4.86 -11.21 2.92
CA GLY A 250 -5.49 -12.24 3.77
C GLY A 250 -5.54 -13.64 3.15
N SER A 251 -4.88 -13.91 2.03
CA SER A 251 -4.92 -15.20 1.33
C SER A 251 -4.11 -16.29 2.04
N ASP A 252 -4.41 -17.54 1.73
CA ASP A 252 -3.63 -18.68 2.21
C ASP A 252 -2.21 -18.67 1.60
N ILE A 253 -2.05 -18.16 0.38
CA ILE A 253 -0.76 -18.01 -0.28
C ILE A 253 0.15 -17.09 0.54
N SER A 254 -0.36 -15.91 0.94
CA SER A 254 0.38 -14.97 1.79
C SER A 254 0.70 -15.57 3.17
N LEU A 255 -0.22 -16.35 3.74
CA LEU A 255 0.03 -17.02 5.03
C LEU A 255 1.10 -18.12 4.91
N HIS A 256 1.11 -18.91 3.84
CA HIS A 256 2.15 -19.90 3.57
C HIS A 256 3.51 -19.22 3.41
N ALA A 257 3.60 -18.17 2.60
CA ALA A 257 4.83 -17.39 2.42
C ALA A 257 5.35 -16.81 3.75
N ALA A 258 4.44 -16.25 4.58
CA ALA A 258 4.77 -15.71 5.89
C ALA A 258 5.32 -16.79 6.85
N ASN A 259 4.71 -17.96 6.87
CA ASN A 259 5.16 -19.07 7.69
C ASN A 259 6.52 -19.60 7.24
N ALA A 260 6.74 -19.77 5.93
CA ALA A 260 8.03 -20.18 5.37
C ALA A 260 9.14 -19.18 5.76
N ARG A 261 8.86 -17.86 5.66
CA ARG A 261 9.81 -16.81 6.07
C ARG A 261 10.19 -16.91 7.54
N ILE A 262 9.24 -17.17 8.44
CA ILE A 262 9.52 -17.36 9.88
C ILE A 262 10.32 -18.65 10.13
N MET A 263 10.10 -19.71 9.36
CA MET A 263 10.88 -20.95 9.46
C MET A 263 12.34 -20.74 9.04
N GLN A 264 12.59 -19.89 8.05
CA GLN A 264 13.95 -19.55 7.61
C GLN A 264 14.63 -18.60 8.59
N ALA A 265 13.94 -17.54 9.01
CA ALA A 265 14.47 -16.55 9.94
C ALA A 265 13.34 -16.02 10.83
N ALA A 266 13.31 -16.44 12.10
CA ALA A 266 12.34 -15.96 13.07
C ALA A 266 12.70 -14.56 13.58
N ASP A 267 12.92 -13.62 12.65
CA ASP A 267 13.31 -12.23 12.90
C ASP A 267 12.08 -11.29 13.06
N ALA A 268 12.35 -10.01 13.31
CA ALA A 268 11.28 -9.02 13.46
C ALA A 268 10.50 -8.83 12.16
N ASP A 269 11.16 -8.89 11.00
CA ASP A 269 10.54 -8.69 9.69
C ASP A 269 9.54 -9.80 9.35
N GLY A 270 9.90 -11.05 9.61
CA GLY A 270 9.01 -12.20 9.40
C GLY A 270 7.75 -12.11 10.24
N TYR A 271 7.88 -11.72 11.51
CA TYR A 271 6.72 -11.53 12.40
C TYR A 271 5.88 -10.31 12.03
N ILE A 272 6.47 -9.18 11.59
CA ILE A 272 5.70 -8.04 11.10
C ILE A 272 4.91 -8.46 9.85
N TYR A 273 5.54 -9.14 8.91
CA TYR A 273 4.90 -9.60 7.68
C TYR A 273 3.71 -10.53 7.99
N ARG A 274 3.89 -11.55 8.85
CA ARG A 274 2.80 -12.46 9.22
C ARG A 274 1.71 -11.76 10.02
N GLY A 275 2.07 -10.84 10.89
CA GLY A 275 1.13 -9.99 11.61
C GLY A 275 0.24 -9.17 10.66
N LEU A 276 0.80 -8.64 9.56
CA LEU A 276 0.02 -7.99 8.49
C LEU A 276 -0.95 -8.96 7.80
N VAL A 277 -0.50 -10.18 7.46
CA VAL A 277 -1.41 -11.20 6.88
C VAL A 277 -2.58 -11.50 7.83
N TYR A 278 -2.33 -11.69 9.11
CA TYR A 278 -3.37 -11.90 10.10
C TYR A 278 -4.29 -10.69 10.26
N LEU A 279 -3.76 -9.48 10.20
CA LEU A 279 -4.56 -8.25 10.24
C LEU A 279 -5.54 -8.19 9.06
N HIS A 280 -5.08 -8.49 7.85
CA HIS A 280 -5.93 -8.58 6.65
C HIS A 280 -6.96 -9.73 6.73
N ARG A 281 -6.67 -10.79 7.47
CA ARG A 281 -7.63 -11.88 7.76
C ARG A 281 -8.61 -11.54 8.89
N SER A 282 -8.47 -10.38 9.50
CA SER A 282 -9.20 -9.98 10.71
C SER A 282 -8.95 -10.90 11.91
N ASP A 283 -7.87 -11.68 11.89
CA ASP A 283 -7.39 -12.44 13.05
C ASP A 283 -6.54 -11.53 13.95
N LEU A 284 -7.24 -10.66 14.67
CA LEU A 284 -6.60 -9.59 15.45
C LEU A 284 -5.75 -10.13 16.60
N LEU A 285 -6.11 -11.31 17.15
CA LEU A 285 -5.37 -11.94 18.21
C LEU A 285 -4.02 -12.46 17.72
N ALA A 286 -4.02 -13.21 16.61
CA ALA A 286 -2.79 -13.71 15.99
C ALA A 286 -1.91 -12.56 15.48
N ALA A 287 -2.51 -11.54 14.85
CA ALA A 287 -1.81 -10.35 14.40
C ALA A 287 -1.06 -9.67 15.56
N ARG A 288 -1.75 -9.42 16.67
CA ARG A 288 -1.15 -8.78 17.86
C ARG A 288 -0.06 -9.64 18.51
N ALA A 289 -0.23 -10.96 18.53
CA ALA A 289 0.81 -11.88 19.02
C ALA A 289 2.09 -11.76 18.20
N ASP A 290 1.97 -11.70 16.88
CA ASP A 290 3.12 -11.55 15.98
C ASP A 290 3.78 -10.17 16.09
N PHE A 291 3.00 -9.09 16.11
CA PHE A 291 3.58 -7.75 16.33
C PHE A 291 4.28 -7.65 17.70
N THR A 292 3.73 -8.29 18.73
CA THR A 292 4.39 -8.35 20.04
C THR A 292 5.69 -9.17 19.99
N ALA A 293 5.72 -10.26 19.22
CA ALA A 293 6.91 -11.05 19.00
C ALA A 293 7.98 -10.26 18.23
N ALA A 294 7.60 -9.48 17.23
CA ALA A 294 8.48 -8.57 16.51
C ALA A 294 9.05 -7.46 17.42
N GLN A 295 8.20 -6.84 18.24
CA GLN A 295 8.59 -5.81 19.20
C GLN A 295 9.67 -6.32 20.18
N LYS A 296 9.50 -7.53 20.69
CA LYS A 296 10.51 -8.16 21.60
C LYS A 296 11.86 -8.40 20.94
N ARG A 297 11.88 -8.64 19.61
CA ARG A 297 13.11 -8.86 18.85
C ARG A 297 13.85 -7.58 18.54
N ASN A 298 13.13 -6.50 18.32
CA ASN A 298 13.74 -5.20 18.07
C ASN A 298 12.82 -4.06 18.59
N THR A 299 13.10 -3.61 19.80
CA THR A 299 12.33 -2.57 20.50
C THR A 299 12.47 -1.17 19.89
N ARG A 300 13.45 -0.97 18.99
CA ARG A 300 13.66 0.33 18.30
C ARG A 300 12.89 0.42 16.99
N ARG A 301 12.34 -0.68 16.49
CA ARG A 301 11.51 -0.67 15.29
C ARG A 301 10.13 -0.10 15.59
N PRO A 302 9.67 0.91 14.83
CA PRO A 302 8.35 1.49 15.04
C PRO A 302 7.21 0.58 14.58
N GLU A 303 7.38 -0.18 13.49
CA GLU A 303 6.30 -0.94 12.84
C GLU A 303 5.52 -1.88 13.77
N PRO A 304 6.15 -2.63 14.69
CA PRO A 304 5.41 -3.47 15.63
C PRO A 304 4.44 -2.68 16.53
N TYR A 305 4.83 -1.48 16.96
CA TYR A 305 3.97 -0.62 17.78
C TYR A 305 2.76 -0.14 16.98
N LEU A 306 2.95 0.21 15.71
CA LEU A 306 1.85 0.58 14.83
C LEU A 306 0.92 -0.62 14.59
N GLY A 307 1.46 -1.82 14.32
CA GLY A 307 0.67 -3.03 14.17
C GLY A 307 -0.20 -3.33 15.39
N ILE A 308 0.36 -3.20 16.60
CA ILE A 308 -0.39 -3.33 17.86
C ILE A 308 -1.48 -2.26 17.96
N ALA A 309 -1.18 -1.01 17.60
CA ALA A 309 -2.16 0.07 17.62
C ALA A 309 -3.33 -0.21 16.66
N LEU A 310 -3.03 -0.65 15.43
CA LEU A 310 -4.03 -1.00 14.43
C LEU A 310 -4.92 -2.16 14.87
N THR A 311 -4.36 -3.21 15.50
CA THR A 311 -5.17 -4.31 16.02
C THR A 311 -6.12 -3.85 17.12
N HIS A 312 -5.67 -3.01 18.05
CA HIS A 312 -6.54 -2.43 19.09
C HIS A 312 -7.58 -1.47 18.51
N THR A 313 -7.23 -0.70 17.46
CA THR A 313 -8.17 0.15 16.74
C THR A 313 -9.28 -0.69 16.10
N ALA A 314 -8.93 -1.78 15.43
CA ALA A 314 -9.90 -2.69 14.81
C ALA A 314 -10.80 -3.41 15.85
N GLU A 315 -10.29 -3.68 17.04
CA GLU A 315 -11.08 -4.22 18.17
C GLU A 315 -11.98 -3.18 18.85
N GLY A 316 -11.76 -1.88 18.61
CA GLY A 316 -12.42 -0.81 19.36
C GLY A 316 -11.87 -0.61 20.79
N SER A 317 -10.69 -1.18 21.09
CA SER A 317 -9.99 -1.05 22.37
C SER A 317 -9.23 0.29 22.43
N THR A 318 -9.97 1.39 22.60
CA THR A 318 -9.44 2.76 22.41
C THR A 318 -8.30 3.12 23.35
N LYS A 319 -8.34 2.70 24.62
CA LYS A 319 -7.28 2.99 25.59
C LYS A 319 -5.96 2.33 25.24
N GLU A 320 -6.01 1.09 24.81
CA GLU A 320 -4.87 0.30 24.40
C GLU A 320 -4.31 0.83 23.06
N ALA A 321 -5.20 1.13 22.09
CA ALA A 321 -4.83 1.76 20.83
C ALA A 321 -4.09 3.08 21.08
N ARG A 322 -4.63 3.96 21.93
CA ARG A 322 -4.01 5.24 22.30
C ARG A 322 -2.58 5.06 22.82
N ARG A 323 -2.38 4.14 23.79
CA ARG A 323 -1.04 3.87 24.35
C ARG A 323 -0.06 3.38 23.29
N ALA A 324 -0.54 2.52 22.38
CA ALA A 324 0.29 2.00 21.31
C ALA A 324 0.65 3.07 20.27
N TYR A 325 -0.29 3.96 19.87
CA TYR A 325 0.00 5.11 19.01
C TYR A 325 0.97 6.10 19.69
N GLU A 326 0.80 6.39 20.98
CA GLU A 326 1.74 7.24 21.73
C GLU A 326 3.17 6.66 21.73
N ALA A 327 3.30 5.34 21.86
CA ALA A 327 4.60 4.67 21.80
C ALA A 327 5.18 4.70 20.37
N TYR A 328 4.36 4.44 19.36
CA TYR A 328 4.75 4.50 17.97
C TYR A 328 5.24 5.88 17.56
N LEU A 329 4.47 6.93 17.85
CA LEU A 329 4.76 8.31 17.45
C LEU A 329 6.00 8.90 18.13
N LYS A 330 6.51 8.30 19.21
CA LYS A 330 7.84 8.62 19.77
C LYS A 330 8.96 8.12 18.88
N LEU A 331 8.77 7.02 18.16
CA LEU A 331 9.76 6.40 17.27
C LEU A 331 9.63 6.93 15.83
N ALA A 332 8.42 7.24 15.40
CA ALA A 332 8.09 7.71 14.05
C ALA A 332 7.25 9.01 14.13
N PRO A 333 7.85 10.14 14.53
CA PRO A 333 7.11 11.38 14.79
C PRO A 333 6.54 12.05 13.54
N ASP A 334 6.90 11.60 12.33
CA ASP A 334 6.50 12.25 11.08
C ASP A 334 5.35 11.54 10.35
N ASP A 335 4.82 10.45 10.90
CA ASP A 335 3.76 9.67 10.28
C ASP A 335 2.39 10.37 10.43
N ALA A 336 1.89 10.93 9.30
CA ALA A 336 0.61 11.61 9.23
C ALA A 336 -0.58 10.65 9.40
N GLY A 337 -0.49 9.44 8.84
CA GLY A 337 -1.54 8.43 8.91
C GLY A 337 -1.76 7.92 10.33
N ALA A 338 -0.68 7.62 11.03
CA ALA A 338 -0.76 7.22 12.43
C ALA A 338 -1.29 8.34 13.34
N ARG A 339 -0.93 9.60 13.07
CA ARG A 339 -1.50 10.75 13.78
C ARG A 339 -2.99 10.90 13.54
N TYR A 340 -3.44 10.71 12.31
CA TYR A 340 -4.86 10.71 11.98
C TYR A 340 -5.61 9.64 12.78
N ASN A 341 -5.16 8.39 12.76
CA ASN A 341 -5.77 7.30 13.53
C ASN A 341 -5.73 7.56 15.04
N TYR A 342 -4.63 8.15 15.54
CA TYR A 342 -4.54 8.56 16.94
C TYR A 342 -5.57 9.65 17.28
N GLY A 343 -5.77 10.63 16.40
CA GLY A 343 -6.81 11.64 16.54
C GLY A 343 -8.21 11.04 16.61
N LEU A 344 -8.53 10.06 15.75
CA LEU A 344 -9.79 9.31 15.81
C LEU A 344 -9.94 8.55 17.13
N THR A 345 -8.88 7.93 17.60
CA THR A 345 -8.87 7.22 18.90
C THR A 345 -9.21 8.16 20.06
N LEU A 346 -8.65 9.38 20.06
CA LEU A 346 -8.99 10.39 21.05
C LEU A 346 -10.44 10.87 20.95
N LEU A 347 -10.99 10.99 19.74
CA LEU A 347 -12.41 11.31 19.55
C LEU A 347 -13.32 10.20 20.09
N ALA A 348 -12.98 8.95 19.86
CA ALA A 348 -13.70 7.80 20.39
C ALA A 348 -13.67 7.74 21.94
N GLU A 349 -12.61 8.30 22.57
CA GLU A 349 -12.52 8.49 24.02
C GLU A 349 -13.24 9.75 24.52
N ASN A 350 -13.99 10.48 23.68
CA ASN A 350 -14.59 11.78 23.96
C ASN A 350 -13.57 12.87 24.38
N ALA A 351 -12.33 12.75 23.93
CA ALA A 351 -11.23 13.66 24.25
C ALA A 351 -10.99 14.68 23.13
N ALA A 352 -12.05 15.29 22.58
CA ALA A 352 -12.01 16.17 21.43
C ALA A 352 -10.96 17.30 21.53
N ALA A 353 -10.85 17.93 22.71
CA ALA A 353 -9.84 18.98 22.95
C ALA A 353 -8.40 18.47 22.76
N LYS A 354 -8.12 17.19 23.06
CA LYS A 354 -6.81 16.57 22.84
C LYS A 354 -6.63 16.13 21.37
N ALA A 355 -7.71 15.75 20.68
CA ALA A 355 -7.68 15.36 19.28
C ALA A 355 -7.31 16.53 18.35
N ILE A 356 -7.76 17.75 18.65
CA ILE A 356 -7.55 18.93 17.80
C ILE A 356 -6.07 19.16 17.44
N PRO A 357 -5.13 19.30 18.38
CA PRO A 357 -3.72 19.52 18.03
C PRO A 357 -3.12 18.34 17.25
N VAL A 358 -3.52 17.11 17.56
CA VAL A 358 -3.04 15.90 16.87
C VAL A 358 -3.52 15.89 15.42
N LEU A 359 -4.80 16.17 15.17
CA LEU A 359 -5.37 16.20 13.82
C LEU A 359 -4.84 17.38 13.00
N ARG A 360 -4.60 18.54 13.62
CA ARG A 360 -3.92 19.66 12.94
C ARG A 360 -2.52 19.31 12.50
N ASP A 361 -1.75 18.60 13.32
CA ASP A 361 -0.41 18.14 12.95
C ASP A 361 -0.47 17.06 11.84
N ALA A 362 -1.45 16.16 11.86
CA ALA A 362 -1.69 15.22 10.75
C ALA A 362 -1.96 15.96 9.43
N ILE A 363 -2.84 16.97 9.44
CA ILE A 363 -3.16 17.78 8.27
C ILE A 363 -1.96 18.64 7.81
N HIS A 364 -1.15 19.13 8.74
CA HIS A 364 0.06 19.87 8.39
C HIS A 364 1.06 19.01 7.60
N ARG A 365 1.14 17.73 7.90
CA ARG A 365 2.03 16.76 7.22
C ARG A 365 1.41 16.18 5.95
N ASP A 366 0.10 16.05 5.91
CA ASP A 366 -0.66 15.61 4.73
C ASP A 366 -1.90 16.48 4.54
N ALA A 367 -1.72 17.60 3.84
CA ALA A 367 -2.78 18.56 3.57
C ALA A 367 -3.88 18.02 2.63
N ALA A 368 -3.60 16.93 1.90
CA ALA A 368 -4.55 16.30 1.00
C ALA A 368 -5.47 15.28 1.70
N ASN A 369 -5.26 15.01 2.98
CA ASN A 369 -6.09 14.09 3.75
C ASN A 369 -7.42 14.75 4.16
N ALA A 370 -8.44 14.55 3.32
CA ALA A 370 -9.79 15.07 3.57
C ALA A 370 -10.43 14.44 4.81
N ASP A 371 -10.13 13.19 5.12
CA ASP A 371 -10.65 12.48 6.29
C ASP A 371 -10.09 13.05 7.60
N ALA A 372 -8.82 13.44 7.61
CA ALA A 372 -8.23 14.13 8.76
C ALA A 372 -8.88 15.51 8.99
N GLN A 373 -9.20 16.23 7.92
CA GLN A 373 -9.94 17.49 8.00
C GLN A 373 -11.37 17.27 8.50
N ASN A 374 -12.06 16.23 8.03
CA ASN A 374 -13.39 15.87 8.52
C ASN A 374 -13.36 15.53 10.02
N ALA A 375 -12.41 14.70 10.46
CA ALA A 375 -12.24 14.37 11.88
C ALA A 375 -11.93 15.61 12.73
N LEU A 376 -11.10 16.53 12.23
CA LEU A 376 -10.83 17.81 12.92
C LEU A 376 -12.10 18.64 13.05
N ALA A 377 -12.92 18.71 12.03
CA ALA A 377 -14.17 19.45 12.08
C ALA A 377 -15.12 18.87 13.14
N VAL A 378 -15.23 17.54 13.24
CA VAL A 378 -16.00 16.88 14.31
C VAL A 378 -15.44 17.22 15.69
N ALA A 379 -14.10 17.21 15.87
CA ALA A 379 -13.47 17.62 17.11
C ALA A 379 -13.80 19.08 17.51
N LEU A 380 -13.79 19.99 16.52
CA LEU A 380 -14.14 21.40 16.70
C LEU A 380 -15.62 21.59 17.06
N ILE A 381 -16.52 20.81 16.47
CA ILE A 381 -17.95 20.82 16.84
C ILE A 381 -18.12 20.40 18.31
N HIS A 382 -17.45 19.33 18.74
CA HIS A 382 -17.51 18.88 20.13
C HIS A 382 -16.96 19.90 21.13
N THR A 383 -16.04 20.77 20.68
CA THR A 383 -15.50 21.88 21.51
C THR A 383 -16.21 23.21 21.27
N ARG A 384 -17.29 23.21 20.46
CA ARG A 384 -18.13 24.37 20.13
C ARG A 384 -17.45 25.45 19.29
N ASP A 385 -16.35 25.12 18.62
CA ASP A 385 -15.76 25.98 17.58
C ASP A 385 -16.44 25.70 16.23
N TYR A 386 -17.66 26.19 16.08
CA TYR A 386 -18.47 25.93 14.89
C TYR A 386 -17.95 26.65 13.64
N THR A 387 -17.33 27.83 13.82
CA THR A 387 -16.70 28.57 12.71
C THR A 387 -15.49 27.82 12.19
N GLY A 388 -14.62 27.33 13.08
CA GLY A 388 -13.50 26.50 12.72
C GLY A 388 -13.93 25.22 12.04
N ALA A 389 -14.96 24.56 12.56
CA ALA A 389 -15.51 23.35 11.97
C ALA A 389 -16.04 23.57 10.54
N TRP A 390 -16.79 24.64 10.32
CA TRP A 390 -17.33 24.99 9.00
C TRP A 390 -16.21 25.21 7.98
N LYS A 391 -15.23 26.03 8.31
CA LYS A 391 -14.08 26.28 7.44
C LYS A 391 -13.31 24.99 7.11
N THR A 392 -13.14 24.13 8.12
CA THR A 392 -12.44 22.87 7.94
C THR A 392 -13.23 21.90 7.05
N LEU A 393 -14.57 21.80 7.22
CA LEU A 393 -15.42 21.00 6.35
C LEU A 393 -15.45 21.52 4.90
N ALA A 394 -15.42 22.85 4.72
CA ALA A 394 -15.32 23.44 3.39
C ALA A 394 -13.99 23.06 2.70
N GLY A 395 -12.88 23.07 3.44
CA GLY A 395 -11.59 22.57 2.97
C GLY A 395 -11.62 21.09 2.59
N ALA A 396 -12.17 20.26 3.47
CA ALA A 396 -12.32 18.82 3.22
C ALA A 396 -13.17 18.54 1.96
N ALA A 397 -14.28 19.25 1.78
CA ALA A 397 -15.15 19.12 0.61
C ALA A 397 -14.48 19.58 -0.69
N ALA A 398 -13.56 20.54 -0.63
CA ALA A 398 -12.78 20.96 -1.80
C ALA A 398 -11.80 19.84 -2.26
N ILE A 399 -11.27 19.06 -1.33
CA ILE A 399 -10.35 17.94 -1.63
C ILE A 399 -11.16 16.71 -2.09
N ALA A 400 -12.22 16.35 -1.36
CA ALA A 400 -13.03 15.16 -1.60
C ALA A 400 -14.53 15.49 -1.76
N PRO A 401 -14.95 16.11 -2.87
CA PRO A 401 -16.31 16.64 -3.03
C PRO A 401 -17.41 15.55 -3.11
N ALA A 402 -17.02 14.29 -3.31
CA ALA A 402 -17.95 13.15 -3.34
C ALA A 402 -17.97 12.36 -2.03
N ASN A 403 -17.19 12.76 -1.01
CA ASN A 403 -17.16 12.07 0.28
C ASN A 403 -18.47 12.33 1.05
N THR A 404 -19.24 11.26 1.28
CA THR A 404 -20.57 11.33 1.90
C THR A 404 -20.53 11.79 3.34
N ASP A 405 -19.51 11.41 4.10
CA ASP A 405 -19.37 11.76 5.53
C ASP A 405 -19.15 13.27 5.68
N ILE A 406 -18.32 13.85 4.81
CA ILE A 406 -18.09 15.31 4.78
C ILE A 406 -19.38 16.04 4.45
N LEU A 407 -20.12 15.57 3.42
CA LEU A 407 -21.40 16.18 3.01
C LEU A 407 -22.45 16.09 4.12
N VAL A 408 -22.56 14.93 4.78
CA VAL A 408 -23.46 14.73 5.93
C VAL A 408 -23.12 15.70 7.05
N ASN A 409 -21.84 15.82 7.42
CA ASN A 409 -21.40 16.72 8.47
C ASN A 409 -21.65 18.19 8.15
N GLN A 410 -21.49 18.60 6.88
CA GLN A 410 -21.85 19.95 6.43
C GLN A 410 -23.36 20.21 6.57
N ILE A 411 -24.21 19.26 6.16
CA ILE A 411 -25.66 19.37 6.26
C ILE A 411 -26.10 19.46 7.72
N LEU A 412 -25.55 18.59 8.59
CA LEU A 412 -25.89 18.59 10.02
C LEU A 412 -25.46 19.88 10.69
N LEU A 413 -24.27 20.37 10.44
CA LEU A 413 -23.78 21.62 10.99
C LEU A 413 -24.62 22.81 10.49
N GLN A 414 -24.98 22.83 9.19
CA GLN A 414 -25.85 23.86 8.63
C GLN A 414 -27.25 23.83 9.24
N ALA A 415 -27.83 22.66 9.52
CA ALA A 415 -29.10 22.52 10.19
C ALA A 415 -29.06 23.12 11.61
N CYS A 416 -28.00 22.88 12.36
CA CYS A 416 -27.77 23.50 13.68
C CYS A 416 -27.75 25.03 13.63
N LEU A 417 -27.32 25.60 12.50
CA LEU A 417 -27.19 27.06 12.31
C LEU A 417 -28.50 27.71 11.81
N LYS A 418 -29.33 27.00 11.03
CA LYS A 418 -30.57 27.52 10.42
C LYS A 418 -31.75 27.59 11.37
N ASP A 419 -31.90 26.66 12.32
CA ASP A 419 -33.10 26.53 13.17
C ASP A 419 -33.34 27.76 14.09
N ILE A 420 -32.43 28.71 14.08
CA ILE A 420 -32.46 29.93 14.89
C ILE A 420 -32.97 31.16 14.11
N SER A 421 -32.80 31.19 12.81
CA SER A 421 -33.35 32.26 11.98
C SER A 421 -34.87 32.23 11.99
N ASP A 422 -35.49 31.04 12.02
CA ASP A 422 -36.94 30.84 11.95
C ASP A 422 -37.65 31.12 13.31
N LYS A 423 -36.97 30.92 14.43
CA LYS A 423 -37.52 31.24 15.78
C LYS A 423 -37.55 32.75 16.06
N LYS A 424 -36.72 33.56 15.42
CA LYS A 424 -36.74 35.03 15.53
C LYS A 424 -37.79 35.68 14.62
N GLY A 425 -38.17 35.04 13.51
CA GLY A 425 -39.20 35.52 12.61
C GLY A 425 -40.65 35.38 13.15
N LYS A 426 -40.84 34.51 14.16
CA LYS A 426 -42.18 34.27 14.78
C LYS A 426 -42.44 35.06 16.05
N LYS A 427 -41.53 35.95 16.48
CA LYS A 427 -41.66 36.85 17.62
C LYS A 427 -41.75 38.34 17.27
N LYS A 428 -42.12 38.64 16.04
CA LYS A 428 -42.52 40.00 15.63
C LYS A 428 -43.95 40.03 15.20
#